data_5d2070a17ad4d22b12640d22f1b6d9d4
#
_entry.id   5d2070a17ad4d22b12640d22f1b6d9d4
#
_cell.length_a   1.000
_cell.length_b   1.000
_cell.length_c   1.000
_cell.angle_alpha   90.00
_cell.angle_beta   90.00
_cell.angle_gamma   90.00
#
_symmetry.space_group_name_H-M   'P 1'
#
loop_
_entity.id
_entity.type
_entity.pdbx_description
1 polymer ?
#
loop_
_entity_poly.entity_id
_entity_poly.type
_entity_poly.pdbx_seq_one_letter_code
_entity_poly.pdbx_strand_id
1 'polypeptide(L)'
;NYCKKNKLILIFDEMITGLRFNCSSVQNQFNLKPSISTFGKWLGGGLPIGIIGIKKNIIKKLDKNKKKIFFGGTFSGNSINTFIANRLVRYVYKNKKNIFDNLDKKSEFIQKEINLFLKKNNIDANCVRFSSMIRLVFTKKNIINRSQRDFFENQKKKIISEFRKYLFENKIYYPSSGIIFIATSTSYKQINHFIKISKKAFKRIKNSR
;
A
#
# COMPACT_ATOMS: atom_id res chain seq x y z
N ASN A 1 2.36 11.65 -19.91
CA ASN A 1 2.67 12.15 -21.26
C ASN A 1 3.10 11.04 -22.23
N TYR A 2 3.97 10.08 -21.84
CA TYR A 2 4.46 9.01 -22.73
C TYR A 2 3.33 8.18 -23.36
N CYS A 3 2.40 7.64 -22.56
CA CYS A 3 1.28 6.84 -23.07
C CYS A 3 0.39 7.62 -24.05
N LYS A 4 0.14 8.91 -23.76
CA LYS A 4 -0.66 9.76 -24.65
C LYS A 4 0.05 9.99 -25.99
N LYS A 5 1.36 10.31 -25.94
CA LYS A 5 2.20 10.53 -27.14
C LYS A 5 2.24 9.28 -28.04
N ASN A 6 2.34 8.11 -27.44
CA ASN A 6 2.47 6.84 -28.16
C ASN A 6 1.12 6.11 -28.34
N LYS A 7 -0.02 6.77 -28.10
CA LYS A 7 -1.38 6.18 -28.22
C LYS A 7 -1.58 4.89 -27.41
N LEU A 8 -0.85 4.73 -26.31
CA LEU A 8 -0.94 3.57 -25.42
C LEU A 8 -2.10 3.72 -24.42
N ILE A 9 -2.73 2.60 -24.08
CA ILE A 9 -3.75 2.53 -23.03
C ILE A 9 -3.01 2.48 -21.68
N LEU A 10 -3.24 3.49 -20.84
CA LEU A 10 -2.70 3.53 -19.49
C LEU A 10 -3.69 2.85 -18.53
N ILE A 11 -3.25 1.80 -17.87
CA ILE A 11 -4.02 1.07 -16.86
C ILE A 11 -3.39 1.31 -15.49
N PHE A 12 -4.21 1.71 -14.51
CA PHE A 12 -3.79 1.82 -13.11
C PHE A 12 -4.37 0.68 -12.28
N ASP A 13 -3.48 -0.11 -11.69
CA ASP A 13 -3.86 -1.10 -10.69
C ASP A 13 -3.92 -0.42 -9.30
N GLU A 14 -5.13 -0.04 -8.91
CA GLU A 14 -5.44 0.56 -7.62
C GLU A 14 -6.02 -0.47 -6.61
N MET A 15 -5.74 -1.75 -6.81
CA MET A 15 -6.24 -2.82 -5.94
C MET A 15 -5.81 -2.65 -4.48
N ILE A 16 -4.67 -2.04 -4.23
CA ILE A 16 -4.17 -1.73 -2.88
C ILE A 16 -4.42 -0.27 -2.52
N THR A 17 -4.26 0.62 -3.46
CA THR A 17 -4.23 2.07 -3.26
C THR A 17 -5.57 2.75 -3.41
N GLY A 18 -6.54 2.07 -4.04
CA GLY A 18 -7.87 2.62 -4.27
C GLY A 18 -8.56 3.06 -2.98
N LEU A 19 -9.03 4.31 -2.96
CA LEU A 19 -9.71 5.00 -1.84
C LEU A 19 -8.92 5.04 -0.51
N ARG A 20 -7.64 4.71 -0.51
CA ARG A 20 -6.80 4.67 0.70
C ARG A 20 -6.34 6.05 1.17
N PHE A 21 -6.40 7.05 0.32
CA PHE A 21 -5.91 8.39 0.58
C PHE A 21 -7.08 9.36 0.76
N ASN A 22 -7.66 9.42 1.95
CA ASN A 22 -8.82 10.24 2.27
C ASN A 22 -10.00 10.00 1.28
N CYS A 23 -10.36 8.74 1.05
CA CYS A 23 -11.30 8.30 0.02
C CYS A 23 -10.89 8.66 -1.41
N SER A 24 -9.63 8.89 -1.63
CA SER A 24 -9.01 9.11 -2.94
C SER A 24 -8.03 7.98 -3.27
N SER A 25 -7.51 7.96 -4.48
CA SER A 25 -6.59 6.96 -5.01
C SER A 25 -5.30 7.61 -5.52
N VAL A 26 -4.28 6.81 -5.85
CA VAL A 26 -2.99 7.34 -6.35
C VAL A 26 -3.20 8.20 -7.60
N GLN A 27 -4.07 7.77 -8.51
CA GLN A 27 -4.37 8.57 -9.71
C GLN A 27 -4.85 9.99 -9.37
N ASN A 28 -5.63 10.15 -8.30
CA ASN A 28 -6.11 11.46 -7.86
C ASN A 28 -5.01 12.26 -7.15
N GLN A 29 -4.21 11.59 -6.29
CA GLN A 29 -3.10 12.25 -5.57
C GLN A 29 -2.08 12.88 -6.53
N PHE A 30 -1.85 12.26 -7.67
CA PHE A 30 -0.89 12.74 -8.68
C PHE A 30 -1.56 13.37 -9.92
N ASN A 31 -2.88 13.66 -9.85
CA ASN A 31 -3.67 14.22 -10.94
C ASN A 31 -3.48 13.46 -12.28
N LEU A 32 -3.44 12.13 -12.19
CA LEU A 32 -3.30 11.25 -13.35
C LEU A 32 -4.68 10.79 -13.83
N LYS A 33 -4.82 10.62 -15.15
CA LYS A 33 -6.09 10.24 -15.78
C LYS A 33 -5.90 8.96 -16.62
N PRO A 34 -5.78 7.79 -15.98
CA PRO A 34 -5.64 6.52 -16.70
C PRO A 34 -6.86 6.24 -17.57
N SER A 35 -6.70 5.35 -18.53
CA SER A 35 -7.79 4.90 -19.41
C SER A 35 -8.65 3.83 -18.72
N ILE A 36 -8.00 3.01 -17.89
CA ILE A 36 -8.62 1.93 -17.12
C ILE A 36 -8.02 1.98 -15.71
N SER A 37 -8.85 1.70 -14.70
CA SER A 37 -8.42 1.53 -13.32
C SER A 37 -9.07 0.30 -12.70
N THR A 38 -8.31 -0.47 -11.90
CA THR A 38 -8.82 -1.64 -11.18
C THR A 38 -8.86 -1.36 -9.68
N PHE A 39 -9.91 -1.81 -9.01
CA PHE A 39 -10.12 -1.65 -7.57
C PHE A 39 -10.62 -2.96 -6.95
N GLY A 40 -10.43 -3.12 -5.64
CA GLY A 40 -10.89 -4.32 -4.92
C GLY A 40 -10.35 -4.40 -3.50
N LYS A 41 -10.04 -5.60 -3.03
CA LYS A 41 -9.51 -5.89 -1.69
C LYS A 41 -10.41 -5.33 -0.58
N TRP A 42 -9.93 -4.33 0.18
CA TRP A 42 -10.66 -3.81 1.33
C TRP A 42 -12.06 -3.24 0.99
N LEU A 43 -12.27 -2.84 -0.28
CA LEU A 43 -13.58 -2.39 -0.76
C LEU A 43 -14.67 -3.47 -0.62
N GLY A 44 -14.29 -4.74 -0.62
CA GLY A 44 -15.21 -5.85 -0.41
C GLY A 44 -15.63 -6.07 1.04
N GLY A 45 -15.01 -5.35 2.00
CA GLY A 45 -15.31 -5.55 3.42
C GLY A 45 -14.99 -6.96 3.92
N GLY A 46 -14.00 -7.62 3.32
CA GLY A 46 -13.62 -9.01 3.57
C GLY A 46 -14.20 -10.01 2.57
N LEU A 47 -15.15 -9.59 1.73
CA LEU A 47 -15.70 -10.41 0.66
C LEU A 47 -14.95 -10.20 -0.66
N PRO A 48 -14.91 -11.20 -1.56
CA PRO A 48 -14.26 -11.08 -2.86
C PRO A 48 -15.00 -10.08 -3.75
N ILE A 49 -14.28 -9.04 -4.21
CA ILE A 49 -14.78 -8.05 -5.16
C ILE A 49 -13.66 -7.58 -6.06
N GLY A 50 -13.99 -7.39 -7.34
CA GLY A 50 -13.17 -6.70 -8.33
C GLY A 50 -14.00 -5.67 -9.06
N ILE A 51 -13.47 -4.46 -9.22
CA ILE A 51 -14.12 -3.35 -9.88
C ILE A 51 -13.19 -2.85 -10.98
N ILE A 52 -13.72 -2.65 -12.19
CA ILE A 52 -12.99 -2.09 -13.32
C ILE A 52 -13.67 -0.80 -13.74
N GLY A 53 -12.95 0.31 -13.65
CA GLY A 53 -13.37 1.60 -14.19
C GLY A 53 -12.73 1.82 -15.57
N ILE A 54 -13.55 2.04 -16.60
CA ILE A 54 -13.10 2.22 -17.99
C ILE A 54 -13.61 3.54 -18.53
N LYS A 55 -12.75 4.30 -19.21
CA LYS A 55 -13.19 5.53 -19.91
C LYS A 55 -14.19 5.21 -21.03
N LYS A 56 -15.25 6.01 -21.10
CA LYS A 56 -16.34 5.85 -22.08
C LYS A 56 -15.86 5.76 -23.54
N ASN A 57 -14.83 6.50 -23.92
CA ASN A 57 -14.26 6.46 -25.27
C ASN A 57 -13.58 5.12 -25.60
N ILE A 58 -13.06 4.41 -24.61
CA ILE A 58 -12.48 3.06 -24.80
C ILE A 58 -13.61 2.06 -25.07
N ILE A 59 -14.66 2.08 -24.24
CA ILE A 59 -15.85 1.22 -24.42
C ILE A 59 -16.43 1.43 -25.83
N LYS A 60 -16.67 2.68 -26.23
CA LYS A 60 -17.20 3.00 -27.57
C LYS A 60 -16.34 2.46 -28.73
N LYS A 61 -15.01 2.43 -28.58
CA LYS A 61 -14.13 1.83 -29.59
C LYS A 61 -14.26 0.32 -29.67
N LEU A 62 -14.47 -0.35 -28.54
CA LEU A 62 -14.69 -1.80 -28.49
C LEU A 62 -16.01 -2.17 -29.16
N ASP A 63 -17.06 -1.44 -28.86
CA ASP A 63 -18.40 -1.64 -29.45
C ASP A 63 -18.38 -1.45 -30.98
N LYS A 64 -17.72 -0.40 -31.49
CA LYS A 64 -17.61 -0.14 -32.94
C LYS A 64 -16.89 -1.26 -33.70
N ASN A 65 -15.89 -1.88 -33.08
CA ASN A 65 -15.11 -2.95 -33.69
C ASN A 65 -15.79 -4.32 -33.62
N LYS A 66 -17.05 -4.40 -33.13
CA LYS A 66 -17.81 -5.66 -32.92
C LYS A 66 -17.04 -6.74 -32.14
N LYS A 67 -15.96 -6.34 -31.45
CA LYS A 67 -15.19 -7.23 -30.56
C LYS A 67 -15.91 -7.28 -29.22
N LYS A 68 -16.76 -8.29 -29.06
CA LYS A 68 -17.37 -8.56 -27.74
C LYS A 68 -16.31 -9.01 -26.78
N ILE A 69 -16.03 -8.19 -25.77
CA ILE A 69 -15.22 -8.59 -24.63
C ILE A 69 -16.16 -9.24 -23.61
N PHE A 70 -15.87 -10.47 -23.25
CA PHE A 70 -16.61 -11.14 -22.20
C PHE A 70 -16.25 -10.54 -20.84
N PHE A 71 -17.24 -9.99 -20.16
CA PHE A 71 -17.14 -9.55 -18.77
C PHE A 71 -18.02 -10.49 -17.94
N GLY A 72 -17.40 -11.45 -17.29
CA GLY A 72 -18.16 -12.40 -16.51
C GLY A 72 -17.28 -13.29 -15.63
N GLY A 73 -17.95 -13.99 -14.75
CA GLY A 73 -17.40 -14.96 -13.82
C GLY A 73 -18.50 -15.38 -12.86
N THR A 74 -18.42 -16.56 -12.29
CA THR A 74 -19.46 -17.14 -11.43
C THR A 74 -19.94 -16.19 -10.33
N PHE A 75 -19.05 -15.37 -9.78
CA PHE A 75 -19.36 -14.41 -8.72
C PHE A 75 -19.47 -12.97 -9.18
N SER A 76 -19.45 -12.70 -10.51
CA SER A 76 -19.59 -11.35 -11.05
C SER A 76 -20.97 -10.79 -10.73
N GLY A 77 -21.01 -9.56 -10.20
CA GLY A 77 -22.26 -8.90 -9.84
C GLY A 77 -22.98 -9.50 -8.64
N ASN A 78 -22.32 -10.34 -7.82
CA ASN A 78 -22.93 -10.92 -6.64
C ASN A 78 -23.53 -9.83 -5.75
N SER A 79 -24.83 -9.97 -5.45
CA SER A 79 -25.62 -8.95 -4.74
C SER A 79 -25.14 -8.68 -3.32
N ILE A 80 -24.70 -9.71 -2.61
CA ILE A 80 -24.20 -9.58 -1.23
C ILE A 80 -22.89 -8.81 -1.24
N ASN A 81 -21.95 -9.17 -2.12
CA ASN A 81 -20.64 -8.51 -2.21
C ASN A 81 -20.79 -7.03 -2.59
N THR A 82 -21.63 -6.74 -3.56
CA THR A 82 -21.87 -5.37 -4.02
C THR A 82 -22.61 -4.53 -2.98
N PHE A 83 -23.57 -5.12 -2.25
CA PHE A 83 -24.26 -4.46 -1.15
C PHE A 83 -23.30 -4.08 -0.03
N ILE A 84 -22.45 -5.02 0.43
CA ILE A 84 -21.47 -4.77 1.50
C ILE A 84 -20.45 -3.73 1.05
N ALA A 85 -19.94 -3.84 -0.17
CA ALA A 85 -19.01 -2.84 -0.71
C ALA A 85 -19.62 -1.44 -0.75
N ASN A 86 -20.88 -1.31 -1.16
CA ASN A 86 -21.59 -0.04 -1.18
C ASN A 86 -21.73 0.56 0.23
N ARG A 87 -22.14 -0.26 1.20
CA ARG A 87 -22.27 0.16 2.61
C ARG A 87 -20.95 0.59 3.19
N LEU A 88 -19.88 -0.18 2.94
CA LEU A 88 -18.53 0.13 3.43
C LEU A 88 -18.01 1.45 2.85
N VAL A 89 -18.11 1.64 1.53
CA VAL A 89 -17.65 2.86 0.86
C VAL A 89 -18.40 4.09 1.40
N ARG A 90 -19.73 4.00 1.55
CA ARG A 90 -20.54 5.08 2.13
C ARG A 90 -20.13 5.40 3.56
N TYR A 91 -19.92 4.38 4.39
CA TYR A 91 -19.47 4.55 5.77
C TYR A 91 -18.10 5.24 5.84
N VAL A 92 -17.12 4.75 5.07
CA VAL A 92 -15.77 5.33 5.03
C VAL A 92 -15.81 6.75 4.50
N TYR A 93 -16.60 7.03 3.47
CA TYR A 93 -16.74 8.39 2.91
C TYR A 93 -17.34 9.36 3.94
N LYS A 94 -18.39 8.96 4.65
CA LYS A 94 -19.03 9.76 5.70
C LYS A 94 -18.07 10.06 6.85
N ASN A 95 -17.23 9.09 7.23
CA ASN A 95 -16.31 9.19 8.37
C ASN A 95 -14.85 9.46 7.95
N LYS A 96 -14.62 9.88 6.71
CA LYS A 96 -13.28 9.93 6.11
C LYS A 96 -12.27 10.71 6.96
N LYS A 97 -12.63 11.88 7.46
CA LYS A 97 -11.75 12.72 8.28
C LYS A 97 -11.23 11.94 9.50
N ASN A 98 -12.13 11.42 10.32
CA ASN A 98 -11.75 10.71 11.53
C ASN A 98 -10.92 9.44 11.24
N ILE A 99 -11.30 8.69 10.21
CA ILE A 99 -10.60 7.45 9.82
C ILE A 99 -9.20 7.77 9.34
N PHE A 100 -9.05 8.67 8.38
CA PHE A 100 -7.75 8.91 7.75
C PHE A 100 -6.83 9.74 8.62
N ASP A 101 -7.33 10.72 9.39
CA ASP A 101 -6.53 11.46 10.37
C ASP A 101 -5.97 10.53 11.45
N ASN A 102 -6.76 9.56 11.92
CA ASN A 102 -6.29 8.57 12.89
C ASN A 102 -5.21 7.65 12.30
N LEU A 103 -5.41 7.17 11.08
CA LEU A 103 -4.45 6.33 10.37
C LEU A 103 -3.14 7.08 10.11
N ASP A 104 -3.22 8.34 9.69
CA ASP A 104 -2.06 9.18 9.44
C ASP A 104 -1.27 9.46 10.72
N LYS A 105 -1.94 9.84 11.82
CA LYS A 105 -1.29 10.03 13.13
C LYS A 105 -0.54 8.79 13.58
N LYS A 106 -1.16 7.59 13.47
CA LYS A 106 -0.52 6.33 13.85
C LYS A 106 0.72 6.02 13.01
N SER A 107 0.62 6.16 11.70
CA SER A 107 1.72 5.86 10.78
C SER A 107 2.86 6.89 10.87
N GLU A 108 2.54 8.16 11.08
CA GLU A 108 3.51 9.23 11.31
C GLU A 108 4.28 9.01 12.62
N PHE A 109 3.57 8.63 13.68
CA PHE A 109 4.22 8.30 14.96
C PHE A 109 5.24 7.16 14.81
N ILE A 110 4.89 6.08 14.08
CA ILE A 110 5.82 4.99 13.81
C ILE A 110 7.03 5.48 13.01
N GLN A 111 6.81 6.24 11.95
CA GLN A 111 7.87 6.77 11.10
C GLN A 111 8.83 7.64 11.91
N LYS A 112 8.31 8.58 12.69
CA LYS A 112 9.08 9.49 13.53
C LYS A 112 9.94 8.73 14.54
N GLU A 113 9.33 7.83 15.29
CA GLU A 113 10.00 7.06 16.34
C GLU A 113 11.12 6.15 15.82
N ILE A 114 10.88 5.49 14.69
CA ILE A 114 11.88 4.63 14.06
C ILE A 114 13.00 5.49 13.46
N ASN A 115 12.70 6.56 12.73
CA ASN A 115 13.72 7.37 12.09
C ASN A 115 14.60 8.11 13.09
N LEU A 116 14.05 8.63 14.19
CA LEU A 116 14.84 9.20 15.28
C LEU A 116 15.82 8.18 15.86
N PHE A 117 15.36 6.95 16.10
CA PHE A 117 16.21 5.87 16.58
C PHE A 117 17.30 5.49 15.58
N LEU A 118 16.98 5.33 14.30
CA LEU A 118 17.94 4.99 13.24
C LEU A 118 19.03 6.06 13.12
N LYS A 119 18.64 7.35 13.14
CA LYS A 119 19.55 8.49 13.09
C LYS A 119 20.49 8.50 14.30
N LYS A 120 19.93 8.41 15.54
CA LYS A 120 20.71 8.42 16.79
C LYS A 120 21.74 7.29 16.86
N ASN A 121 21.42 6.12 16.31
CA ASN A 121 22.29 4.95 16.36
C ASN A 121 23.14 4.76 15.09
N ASN A 122 23.14 5.71 14.17
CA ASN A 122 23.85 5.65 12.89
C ASN A 122 23.59 4.34 12.11
N ILE A 123 22.33 3.89 12.03
CA ILE A 123 21.92 2.67 11.32
C ILE A 123 21.56 3.03 9.87
N ASP A 124 22.11 2.27 8.90
CA ASP A 124 21.85 2.48 7.47
C ASP A 124 20.48 1.89 7.07
N ALA A 125 19.43 2.54 7.51
CA ALA A 125 18.05 2.25 7.19
C ALA A 125 17.18 3.50 7.32
N ASN A 126 15.97 3.45 6.77
CA ASN A 126 14.98 4.51 6.84
C ASN A 126 13.57 3.91 6.94
N CYS A 127 12.66 4.60 7.60
CA CYS A 127 11.24 4.31 7.60
C CYS A 127 10.52 5.32 6.69
N VAL A 128 10.02 4.87 5.55
CA VAL A 128 9.25 5.69 4.63
C VAL A 128 7.76 5.45 4.83
N ARG A 129 6.95 6.49 4.59
CA ARG A 129 5.51 6.46 4.76
C ARG A 129 4.79 7.08 3.57
N PHE A 130 3.67 6.49 3.22
CA PHE A 130 2.70 7.11 2.33
C PHE A 130 1.29 6.83 2.88
N SER A 131 0.67 7.84 3.50
CA SER A 131 -0.55 7.71 4.32
C SER A 131 -0.41 6.57 5.35
N SER A 132 -1.36 5.65 5.44
CA SER A 132 -1.34 4.52 6.36
C SER A 132 -0.41 3.36 5.97
N MET A 133 0.34 3.51 4.90
CA MET A 133 1.33 2.53 4.45
C MET A 133 2.72 2.93 4.92
N ILE A 134 3.45 2.00 5.50
CA ILE A 134 4.83 2.18 5.97
C ILE A 134 5.72 1.12 5.35
N ARG A 135 6.97 1.48 5.10
CA ARG A 135 8.01 0.53 4.70
C ARG A 135 9.32 0.86 5.42
N LEU A 136 9.98 -0.17 5.93
CA LEU A 136 11.37 -0.07 6.36
C LEU A 136 12.26 -0.34 5.16
N VAL A 137 13.12 0.60 4.84
CA VAL A 137 14.08 0.52 3.73
C VAL A 137 15.48 0.45 4.32
N PHE A 138 16.27 -0.54 3.88
CA PHE A 138 17.58 -0.83 4.48
C PHE A 138 18.70 -0.03 3.80
N THR A 139 18.48 1.27 3.67
CA THR A 139 19.47 2.26 3.24
C THR A 139 19.06 3.66 3.70
N LYS A 140 20.03 4.54 3.95
CA LYS A 140 19.81 5.98 4.19
C LYS A 140 19.72 6.78 2.89
N LYS A 141 20.12 6.19 1.78
CA LYS A 141 20.10 6.88 0.48
C LYS A 141 18.67 7.22 0.10
N ASN A 142 18.50 8.36 -0.56
CA ASN A 142 17.20 8.73 -1.11
C ASN A 142 16.84 7.78 -2.26
N ILE A 143 15.70 7.12 -2.13
CA ILE A 143 15.18 6.16 -3.11
C ILE A 143 14.04 6.83 -3.88
N ILE A 144 14.22 7.02 -5.16
CA ILE A 144 13.22 7.66 -6.04
C ILE A 144 12.41 6.64 -6.88
N ASN A 145 12.87 5.39 -6.97
CA ASN A 145 12.17 4.34 -7.71
C ASN A 145 12.46 2.95 -7.15
N ARG A 146 11.66 1.98 -7.62
CA ARG A 146 11.75 0.58 -7.18
C ARG A 146 13.10 -0.06 -7.52
N SER A 147 13.65 0.20 -8.69
CA SER A 147 14.92 -0.42 -9.13
C SER A 147 16.07 -0.01 -8.22
N GLN A 148 16.15 1.25 -7.83
CA GLN A 148 17.15 1.71 -6.86
C GLN A 148 16.97 1.03 -5.49
N ARG A 149 15.74 0.93 -5.00
CA ARG A 149 15.47 0.21 -3.75
C ARG A 149 15.93 -1.23 -3.83
N ASP A 150 15.54 -1.94 -4.87
CA ASP A 150 15.87 -3.36 -5.05
C ASP A 150 17.38 -3.56 -5.18
N PHE A 151 18.09 -2.65 -5.82
CA PHE A 151 19.56 -2.65 -5.89
C PHE A 151 20.19 -2.62 -4.49
N PHE A 152 19.79 -1.69 -3.61
CA PHE A 152 20.35 -1.59 -2.27
C PHE A 152 19.89 -2.72 -1.34
N GLU A 153 18.62 -3.15 -1.43
CA GLU A 153 18.09 -4.22 -0.59
C GLU A 153 18.65 -5.60 -1.00
N ASN A 154 18.93 -5.83 -2.27
CA ASN A 154 19.56 -7.07 -2.75
C ASN A 154 20.95 -7.31 -2.15
N GLN A 155 21.71 -6.25 -1.92
CA GLN A 155 23.03 -6.36 -1.26
C GLN A 155 22.91 -6.70 0.23
N LYS A 156 21.73 -6.56 0.83
CA LYS A 156 21.46 -6.73 2.26
C LYS A 156 20.47 -7.86 2.57
N LYS A 157 20.27 -8.77 1.65
CA LYS A 157 19.29 -9.88 1.79
C LYS A 157 19.45 -10.66 3.10
N LYS A 158 20.69 -10.99 3.49
CA LYS A 158 20.97 -11.70 4.74
C LYS A 158 20.52 -10.90 5.95
N ILE A 159 20.88 -9.62 6.02
CA ILE A 159 20.54 -8.70 7.09
C ILE A 159 19.01 -8.51 7.19
N ILE A 160 18.33 -8.36 6.05
CA ILE A 160 16.87 -8.23 5.99
C ILE A 160 16.20 -9.52 6.46
N SER A 161 16.76 -10.68 6.11
CA SER A 161 16.26 -11.98 6.56
C SER A 161 16.40 -12.14 8.08
N GLU A 162 17.55 -11.79 8.65
CA GLU A 162 17.78 -11.81 10.10
C GLU A 162 16.85 -10.84 10.84
N PHE A 163 16.65 -9.64 10.31
CA PHE A 163 15.69 -8.67 10.84
C PHE A 163 14.28 -9.26 10.87
N ARG A 164 13.83 -9.87 9.77
CA ARG A 164 12.51 -10.49 9.67
C ARG A 164 12.34 -11.65 10.63
N LYS A 165 13.36 -12.52 10.73
CA LYS A 165 13.39 -13.64 11.67
C LYS A 165 13.22 -13.15 13.12
N TYR A 166 13.97 -12.12 13.52
CA TYR A 166 13.86 -11.56 14.86
C TYR A 166 12.46 -10.99 15.16
N LEU A 167 11.85 -10.30 14.18
CA LEU A 167 10.47 -9.81 14.31
C LEU A 167 9.49 -10.99 14.49
N PHE A 168 9.62 -12.04 13.71
CA PHE A 168 8.76 -13.22 13.78
C PHE A 168 8.88 -13.95 15.12
N GLU A 169 10.09 -14.15 15.64
CA GLU A 169 10.36 -14.72 16.97
C GLU A 169 9.72 -13.89 18.10
N ASN A 170 9.53 -12.59 17.86
CA ASN A 170 8.83 -11.68 18.78
C ASN A 170 7.35 -11.45 18.40
N LYS A 171 6.72 -12.40 17.71
CA LYS A 171 5.30 -12.44 17.34
C LYS A 171 4.85 -11.26 16.45
N ILE A 172 5.76 -10.76 15.61
CA ILE A 172 5.47 -9.75 14.60
C ILE A 172 5.70 -10.33 13.21
N TYR A 173 4.63 -10.53 12.46
CA TYR A 173 4.71 -10.90 11.05
C TYR A 173 5.10 -9.68 10.21
N TYR A 174 6.27 -9.72 9.61
CA TYR A 174 6.76 -8.72 8.67
C TYR A 174 6.80 -9.30 7.26
N PRO A 175 5.95 -8.82 6.33
CA PRO A 175 5.78 -9.44 5.01
C PRO A 175 7.04 -9.33 4.15
N SER A 176 7.18 -10.25 3.18
CA SER A 176 8.31 -10.22 2.24
C SER A 176 8.35 -8.96 1.37
N SER A 177 7.19 -8.39 1.07
CA SER A 177 7.08 -7.10 0.37
C SER A 177 7.67 -5.93 1.16
N GLY A 178 7.82 -6.07 2.48
CA GLY A 178 8.27 -5.02 3.38
C GLY A 178 7.24 -3.91 3.62
N ILE A 179 6.04 -4.00 3.06
CA ILE A 179 4.99 -2.99 3.23
C ILE A 179 4.11 -3.37 4.40
N ILE A 180 3.92 -2.44 5.33
CA ILE A 180 3.04 -2.55 6.48
C ILE A 180 1.85 -1.65 6.26
N PHE A 181 0.65 -2.16 6.53
CA PHE A 181 -0.60 -1.42 6.46
C PHE A 181 -1.15 -1.22 7.87
N ILE A 182 -1.32 0.04 8.26
CA ILE A 182 -1.96 0.37 9.53
C ILE A 182 -3.48 0.31 9.34
N ALA A 183 -4.15 -0.47 10.20
CA ALA A 183 -5.60 -0.58 10.22
C ALA A 183 -6.21 0.36 11.27
N THR A 184 -7.48 0.67 11.13
CA THR A 184 -8.24 1.44 12.13
C THR A 184 -8.22 0.77 13.50
N SER A 185 -8.29 -0.57 13.53
CA SER A 185 -8.22 -1.40 14.73
C SER A 185 -6.83 -1.53 15.35
N THR A 186 -5.76 -1.11 14.66
CA THR A 186 -4.40 -1.19 15.21
C THR A 186 -4.27 -0.27 16.42
N SER A 187 -4.06 -0.85 17.59
CA SER A 187 -3.93 -0.10 18.85
C SER A 187 -2.54 0.51 19.03
N TYR A 188 -2.43 1.56 19.84
CA TYR A 188 -1.12 2.12 20.22
C TYR A 188 -0.25 1.13 21.00
N LYS A 189 -0.84 0.18 21.74
CA LYS A 189 -0.11 -0.93 22.38
C LYS A 189 0.62 -1.79 21.33
N GLN A 190 -0.07 -2.15 20.24
CA GLN A 190 0.54 -2.90 19.13
C GLN A 190 1.60 -2.08 18.39
N ILE A 191 1.33 -0.80 18.16
CA ILE A 191 2.29 0.13 17.53
C ILE A 191 3.57 0.24 18.37
N ASN A 192 3.44 0.48 19.67
CA ASN A 192 4.58 0.59 20.57
C ASN A 192 5.37 -0.73 20.67
N HIS A 193 4.67 -1.87 20.64
CA HIS A 193 5.34 -3.17 20.58
C HIS A 193 6.15 -3.31 19.29
N PHE A 194 5.54 -3.00 18.13
CA PHE A 194 6.24 -3.01 16.85
C PHE A 194 7.48 -2.10 16.84
N ILE A 195 7.36 -0.87 17.32
CA ILE A 195 8.46 0.08 17.40
C ILE A 195 9.58 -0.46 18.30
N LYS A 196 9.23 -0.96 19.49
CA LYS A 196 10.18 -1.52 20.46
C LYS A 196 10.97 -2.69 19.86
N ILE A 197 10.29 -3.64 19.26
CA ILE A 197 10.92 -4.83 18.68
C ILE A 197 11.73 -4.47 17.44
N SER A 198 11.25 -3.60 16.58
CA SER A 198 12.00 -3.11 15.41
C SER A 198 13.30 -2.42 15.82
N LYS A 199 13.25 -1.56 16.85
CA LYS A 199 14.47 -0.92 17.43
C LYS A 199 15.49 -1.96 17.92
N LYS A 200 15.04 -3.02 18.59
CA LYS A 200 15.92 -4.12 19.05
C LYS A 200 16.49 -4.91 17.86
N ALA A 201 15.67 -5.22 16.87
CA ALA A 201 16.10 -5.90 15.66
C ALA A 201 17.19 -5.12 14.91
N PHE A 202 17.00 -3.82 14.75
CA PHE A 202 17.99 -2.94 14.12
C PHE A 202 19.32 -2.88 14.89
N LYS A 203 19.30 -2.87 16.23
CA LYS A 203 20.53 -2.95 17.04
C LYS A 203 21.25 -4.28 16.82
N ARG A 204 20.51 -5.40 16.84
CA ARG A 204 21.07 -6.73 16.64
C ARG A 204 21.81 -6.85 15.31
N ILE A 205 21.16 -6.50 14.20
CA ILE A 205 21.76 -6.60 12.86
C ILE A 205 22.90 -5.59 12.62
N LYS A 206 22.98 -4.50 13.39
CA LYS A 206 24.13 -3.58 13.35
C LYS A 206 25.36 -4.23 13.99
N ASN A 207 25.20 -4.95 15.08
CA ASN A 207 26.29 -5.57 15.83
C ASN A 207 26.78 -6.88 15.17
N SER A 208 26.03 -7.42 14.22
CA SER A 208 26.40 -8.65 13.45
C SER A 208 27.24 -8.32 12.21
N ARG A 209 27.69 -7.07 12.05
CA ARG A 209 28.63 -6.59 11.04
C ARG A 209 30.02 -6.45 11.63
#